data_83c15f8dff8b7367392966179fefbc49
#
_entry.id   83c15f8dff8b7367392966179fefbc49
#
_cell.length_a   1.000
_cell.length_b   1.000
_cell.length_c   1.000
_cell.angle_alpha   90.00
_cell.angle_beta   90.00
_cell.angle_gamma   90.00
#
_symmetry.space_group_name_H-M   'P 1'
#
loop_
_entity.id
_entity.type
_entity.pdbx_description
1 polymer ?
#
loop_
_entity_poly.entity_id
_entity_poly.type
_entity_poly.pdbx_seq_one_letter_code
_entity_poly.pdbx_strand_id
1 'polypeptide(L)'
;MLWQRCDIKIQFNPEEQLLLRLHIFHLLQTISPHSIDLDVSAPARGLHGEAYRGHVFWDELYIFHFFTSHFPEITRSLLLYRYRRLFHARKAARKIGLKGAMFPWQSGSNGEEETQIMHLNPRDNTWGPDYSHLQRHVNIAIAYNIWQYYLYTNDLQFMSRYGAEMLLDIAIFWSSLVIYNKESDRYEIHGVMGPDEYHEKYPNSIEPRLLNNSYTNFIVVWLVERALQIMKLLSAQRCQELLTLLDIDEQEIRKWRAITRRMYLPLRKDKILNQFDGYEELTPFPWKQYQKKYGRIERLDRILKAENDTPDHYQLAKQAYVMMIFYLLPSSEVKQLMQQLGYSFEEADIEKNIVYYLNHTSHGSTLSKIVYASTLMDIQPQSAKELYYQALSSDVNDIQGGTTPEGIHLGVMGATAQFASQG
;
A
#
# COMPACT_ATOMS: atom_id res chain seq x y z
N MET A 1 -9.48 30.89 1.26
CA MET A 1 -10.61 30.03 1.74
C MET A 1 -10.23 28.56 1.87
N LEU A 2 -9.65 27.89 0.84
CA LEU A 2 -9.19 26.48 1.00
C LEU A 2 -8.16 26.33 2.13
N TRP A 3 -7.17 27.21 2.15
CA TRP A 3 -6.10 27.21 3.15
C TRP A 3 -6.62 27.24 4.61
N GLN A 4 -7.64 28.02 4.88
CA GLN A 4 -8.23 28.14 6.21
C GLN A 4 -8.87 26.82 6.72
N ARG A 5 -9.27 25.93 5.82
CA ARG A 5 -9.87 24.62 6.15
C ARG A 5 -8.82 23.56 6.46
N CYS A 6 -7.57 23.74 6.04
CA CYS A 6 -6.56 22.69 6.07
C CYS A 6 -5.17 23.14 6.58
N ASP A 7 -5.00 24.37 7.08
CA ASP A 7 -3.74 24.82 7.69
C ASP A 7 -3.53 24.12 9.02
N ILE A 8 -2.74 23.08 9.05
CA ILE A 8 -2.37 22.34 10.25
C ILE A 8 -1.25 23.11 10.95
N LYS A 9 -1.48 23.48 12.20
CA LYS A 9 -0.47 24.15 13.03
C LYS A 9 0.20 23.13 13.94
N ILE A 10 1.52 23.09 13.90
CA ILE A 10 2.32 22.22 14.74
C ILE A 10 3.15 23.06 15.73
N GLN A 11 3.38 22.53 16.94
CA GLN A 11 4.18 23.19 17.99
C GLN A 11 5.68 22.85 17.83
N PHE A 12 6.16 22.81 16.61
CA PHE A 12 7.57 22.59 16.28
C PHE A 12 8.27 23.90 15.95
N ASN A 13 9.48 23.81 15.41
CA ASN A 13 10.18 25.00 14.97
C ASN A 13 9.54 25.60 13.69
N PRO A 14 9.82 26.89 13.38
CA PRO A 14 9.24 27.56 12.21
C PRO A 14 9.57 26.90 10.87
N GLU A 15 10.71 26.21 10.76
CA GLU A 15 11.13 25.51 9.55
C GLU A 15 10.23 24.29 9.29
N GLU A 16 9.99 23.46 10.29
CA GLU A 16 9.09 22.31 10.17
C GLU A 16 7.66 22.74 9.81
N GLN A 17 7.17 23.84 10.39
CA GLN A 17 5.88 24.40 10.03
C GLN A 17 5.84 24.89 8.57
N LEU A 18 6.92 25.47 8.08
CA LEU A 18 7.02 25.91 6.69
C LEU A 18 7.02 24.72 5.71
N LEU A 19 7.77 23.66 6.04
CA LEU A 19 7.81 22.43 5.25
C LEU A 19 6.43 21.74 5.20
N LEU A 20 5.73 21.63 6.33
CA LEU A 20 4.38 21.08 6.36
C LEU A 20 3.41 21.89 5.49
N ARG A 21 3.49 23.21 5.55
CA ARG A 21 2.69 24.10 4.69
C ARG A 21 3.03 23.95 3.21
N LEU A 22 4.28 23.72 2.89
CA LEU A 22 4.72 23.42 1.51
C LEU A 22 4.07 22.11 1.01
N HIS A 23 4.02 21.07 1.85
CA HIS A 23 3.35 19.81 1.52
C HIS A 23 1.85 20.01 1.26
N ILE A 24 1.17 20.73 2.14
CA ILE A 24 -0.26 21.07 1.97
C ILE A 24 -0.49 21.89 0.70
N PHE A 25 0.39 22.84 0.42
CA PHE A 25 0.32 23.65 -0.81
C PHE A 25 0.39 22.78 -2.07
N HIS A 26 1.33 21.85 -2.14
CA HIS A 26 1.47 20.97 -3.29
C HIS A 26 0.30 19.99 -3.45
N LEU A 27 -0.26 19.48 -2.35
CA LEU A 27 -1.49 18.69 -2.40
C LEU A 27 -2.63 19.49 -3.02
N LEU A 28 -2.88 20.72 -2.54
CA LEU A 28 -3.95 21.59 -3.04
C LEU A 28 -3.68 22.12 -4.47
N GLN A 29 -2.42 22.27 -4.87
CA GLN A 29 -2.04 22.63 -6.23
C GLN A 29 -2.38 21.54 -7.23
N THR A 30 -2.17 20.27 -6.83
CA THR A 30 -2.40 19.11 -7.70
C THR A 30 -3.86 18.67 -7.71
N ILE A 31 -4.52 18.73 -6.55
CA ILE A 31 -5.90 18.29 -6.34
C ILE A 31 -6.67 19.42 -5.64
N SER A 32 -7.75 19.85 -6.24
CA SER A 32 -8.55 20.98 -5.75
C SER A 32 -10.05 20.74 -6.00
N PRO A 33 -10.95 21.62 -5.54
CA PRO A 33 -12.35 21.55 -5.90
C PRO A 33 -12.63 21.52 -7.41
N HIS A 34 -11.73 22.08 -8.23
CA HIS A 34 -11.84 22.01 -9.69
C HIS A 34 -11.64 20.60 -10.24
N SER A 35 -11.09 19.67 -9.46
CA SER A 35 -10.95 18.26 -9.84
C SER A 35 -12.26 17.46 -9.70
N ILE A 36 -13.27 18.00 -9.00
CA ILE A 36 -14.51 17.27 -8.66
C ILE A 36 -15.30 16.84 -9.92
N ASP A 37 -15.36 17.72 -10.91
CA ASP A 37 -16.11 17.49 -12.15
C ASP A 37 -15.26 16.81 -13.24
N LEU A 38 -13.99 16.51 -12.93
CA LEU A 38 -13.08 15.82 -13.83
C LEU A 38 -13.10 14.31 -13.55
N ASP A 39 -12.86 13.53 -14.59
CA ASP A 39 -12.70 12.07 -14.47
C ASP A 39 -11.23 11.71 -14.22
N VAL A 40 -10.71 12.13 -13.06
CA VAL A 40 -9.31 12.00 -12.66
C VAL A 40 -9.21 11.46 -11.23
N SER A 41 -8.00 10.99 -10.85
CA SER A 41 -7.64 10.71 -9.47
C SER A 41 -6.29 11.32 -9.11
N ALA A 42 -5.77 11.00 -7.92
CA ALA A 42 -4.53 11.54 -7.41
C ALA A 42 -3.32 10.91 -8.11
N PRO A 43 -2.47 11.68 -8.81
CA PRO A 43 -1.22 11.15 -9.34
C PRO A 43 -0.20 10.94 -8.23
N ALA A 44 0.79 10.08 -8.45
CA ALA A 44 1.87 9.85 -7.49
C ALA A 44 2.82 11.05 -7.34
N ARG A 45 2.94 11.86 -8.40
CA ARG A 45 3.85 13.02 -8.44
C ARG A 45 3.11 14.33 -8.64
N GLY A 46 3.72 15.43 -8.15
CA GLY A 46 3.21 16.79 -8.35
C GLY A 46 3.34 17.30 -9.79
N LEU A 47 2.78 18.49 -10.05
CA LEU A 47 2.61 19.02 -11.41
C LEU A 47 3.90 19.49 -12.10
N HIS A 48 5.03 19.55 -11.39
CA HIS A 48 6.29 20.08 -11.92
C HIS A 48 7.34 19.01 -12.20
N GLY A 49 6.90 17.78 -12.43
CA GLY A 49 7.76 16.70 -12.84
C GLY A 49 7.02 15.73 -13.76
N GLU A 50 7.77 14.92 -14.49
CA GLU A 50 7.23 14.01 -15.50
C GLU A 50 7.27 12.54 -15.07
N ALA A 51 7.86 12.24 -13.91
CA ALA A 51 7.90 10.88 -13.41
C ALA A 51 6.48 10.29 -13.26
N TYR A 52 6.35 9.04 -13.65
CA TYR A 52 5.08 8.32 -13.71
C TYR A 52 4.00 8.97 -14.60
N ARG A 53 4.33 10.00 -15.38
CA ARG A 53 3.46 10.56 -16.44
C ARG A 53 2.07 10.97 -15.97
N GLY A 54 1.94 11.39 -14.71
CA GLY A 54 0.64 11.73 -14.09
C GLY A 54 -0.25 10.52 -13.79
N HIS A 55 0.27 9.30 -13.87
CA HIS A 55 -0.49 8.09 -13.60
C HIS A 55 -0.81 7.91 -12.12
N VAL A 56 -1.87 7.15 -11.87
CA VAL A 56 -2.44 6.87 -10.56
C VAL A 56 -1.92 5.52 -10.06
N PHE A 57 -1.38 5.53 -8.83
CA PHE A 57 -0.85 4.36 -8.13
C PHE A 57 -1.58 4.14 -6.80
N TRP A 58 -1.01 3.34 -5.92
CA TRP A 58 -1.49 3.16 -4.57
C TRP A 58 -1.20 4.35 -3.64
N ASP A 59 -0.48 5.37 -4.11
CA ASP A 59 -0.22 6.65 -3.42
C ASP A 59 -1.50 7.33 -2.95
N GLU A 60 -2.63 7.06 -3.62
CA GLU A 60 -3.98 7.43 -3.15
C GLU A 60 -4.22 7.03 -1.68
N LEU A 61 -3.62 5.92 -1.21
CA LEU A 61 -3.70 5.43 0.16
C LEU A 61 -3.25 6.47 1.19
N TYR A 62 -2.23 7.24 0.86
CA TYR A 62 -1.65 8.27 1.71
C TYR A 62 -2.28 9.64 1.49
N ILE A 63 -2.70 9.92 0.27
CA ILE A 63 -3.23 11.22 -0.14
C ILE A 63 -4.67 11.40 0.32
N PHE A 64 -5.50 10.37 0.19
CA PHE A 64 -6.94 10.48 0.42
C PHE A 64 -7.31 10.77 1.87
N HIS A 65 -6.50 10.39 2.82
CA HIS A 65 -6.77 10.71 4.22
C HIS A 65 -6.84 12.24 4.44
N PHE A 66 -5.88 13.00 3.88
CA PHE A 66 -5.89 14.46 3.96
C PHE A 66 -7.15 15.06 3.32
N PHE A 67 -7.51 14.61 2.12
CA PHE A 67 -8.70 15.13 1.45
C PHE A 67 -9.99 14.68 2.12
N THR A 68 -10.07 13.46 2.63
CA THR A 68 -11.26 12.96 3.34
C THR A 68 -11.53 13.78 4.60
N SER A 69 -10.50 14.17 5.35
CA SER A 69 -10.65 14.95 6.58
C SER A 69 -10.99 16.43 6.34
N HIS A 70 -10.56 17.01 5.22
CA HIS A 70 -10.73 18.44 4.96
C HIS A 70 -11.73 18.75 3.84
N PHE A 71 -11.83 17.87 2.83
CA PHE A 71 -12.58 18.05 1.59
C PHE A 71 -13.17 16.73 1.10
N PRO A 72 -14.09 16.09 1.86
CA PRO A 72 -14.59 14.76 1.53
C PRO A 72 -15.28 14.69 0.16
N GLU A 73 -15.82 15.80 -0.33
CA GLU A 73 -16.38 15.92 -1.67
C GLU A 73 -15.34 15.68 -2.78
N ILE A 74 -14.09 16.05 -2.53
CA ILE A 74 -12.98 15.76 -3.45
C ILE A 74 -12.67 14.27 -3.44
N THR A 75 -12.48 13.66 -2.25
CA THR A 75 -12.21 12.21 -2.14
C THR A 75 -13.29 11.38 -2.82
N ARG A 76 -14.55 11.77 -2.65
CA ARG A 76 -15.67 11.11 -3.31
C ARG A 76 -15.53 11.11 -4.84
N SER A 77 -15.14 12.22 -5.42
CA SER A 77 -14.91 12.33 -6.87
C SER A 77 -13.73 11.47 -7.31
N LEU A 78 -12.61 11.51 -6.58
CA LEU A 78 -11.42 10.71 -6.88
C LEU A 78 -11.71 9.20 -6.81
N LEU A 79 -12.52 8.74 -5.86
CA LEU A 79 -12.97 7.34 -5.78
C LEU A 79 -13.85 6.95 -6.98
N LEU A 80 -14.65 7.86 -7.53
CA LEU A 80 -15.45 7.60 -8.73
C LEU A 80 -14.60 7.37 -9.97
N TYR A 81 -13.37 7.87 -10.04
CA TYR A 81 -12.42 7.50 -11.09
C TYR A 81 -12.22 5.98 -11.13
N ARG A 82 -12.04 5.32 -9.98
CA ARG A 82 -11.91 3.86 -9.90
C ARG A 82 -13.21 3.16 -10.28
N TYR A 83 -14.36 3.63 -9.82
CA TYR A 83 -15.65 3.06 -10.15
C TYR A 83 -15.92 3.05 -11.68
N ARG A 84 -15.65 4.16 -12.36
CA ARG A 84 -15.84 4.26 -13.81
C ARG A 84 -14.94 3.30 -14.60
N ARG A 85 -13.91 2.75 -13.97
CA ARG A 85 -12.94 1.81 -14.56
C ARG A 85 -13.14 0.35 -14.14
N LEU A 86 -14.23 0.04 -13.43
CA LEU A 86 -14.58 -1.33 -13.06
C LEU A 86 -14.66 -2.28 -14.26
N PHE A 87 -15.19 -1.82 -15.39
CA PHE A 87 -15.24 -2.64 -16.60
C PHE A 87 -13.85 -3.10 -17.05
N HIS A 88 -12.88 -2.19 -17.04
CA HIS A 88 -11.49 -2.50 -17.43
C HIS A 88 -10.82 -3.40 -16.38
N ALA A 89 -11.07 -3.16 -15.09
CA ALA A 89 -10.55 -4.01 -14.00
C ALA A 89 -11.10 -5.45 -14.07
N ARG A 90 -12.39 -5.62 -14.35
CA ARG A 90 -13.01 -6.95 -14.59
C ARG A 90 -12.43 -7.64 -15.81
N LYS A 91 -12.19 -6.89 -16.89
CA LYS A 91 -11.56 -7.43 -18.12
C LYS A 91 -10.12 -7.86 -17.84
N ALA A 92 -9.36 -7.11 -17.04
CA ALA A 92 -8.00 -7.44 -16.67
C ALA A 92 -7.92 -8.74 -15.85
N ALA A 93 -8.80 -8.94 -14.86
CA ALA A 93 -8.89 -10.19 -14.11
C ALA A 93 -9.17 -11.39 -15.03
N ARG A 94 -10.18 -11.26 -15.91
CA ARG A 94 -10.52 -12.34 -16.85
C ARG A 94 -9.41 -12.71 -17.82
N LYS A 95 -8.57 -11.76 -18.25
CA LYS A 95 -7.42 -12.04 -19.13
C LYS A 95 -6.42 -13.02 -18.53
N ILE A 96 -6.33 -13.09 -17.21
CA ILE A 96 -5.45 -14.02 -16.48
C ILE A 96 -6.22 -15.18 -15.80
N GLY A 97 -7.47 -15.41 -16.23
CA GLY A 97 -8.29 -16.52 -15.74
C GLY A 97 -8.89 -16.34 -14.36
N LEU A 98 -8.91 -15.11 -13.83
CA LEU A 98 -9.49 -14.78 -12.52
C LEU A 98 -10.85 -14.06 -12.65
N LYS A 99 -11.57 -13.98 -11.53
CA LYS A 99 -12.85 -13.28 -11.41
C LYS A 99 -12.67 -11.92 -10.72
N GLY A 100 -13.74 -11.12 -10.69
CA GLY A 100 -13.79 -9.85 -9.98
C GLY A 100 -13.03 -8.72 -10.67
N ALA A 101 -12.69 -7.68 -9.91
CA ALA A 101 -12.00 -6.48 -10.41
C ALA A 101 -10.53 -6.46 -10.00
N MET A 102 -9.63 -6.47 -10.99
CA MET A 102 -8.19 -6.31 -10.84
C MET A 102 -7.77 -4.97 -11.46
N PHE A 103 -7.66 -3.96 -10.61
CA PHE A 103 -7.14 -2.66 -11.04
C PHE A 103 -5.64 -2.75 -11.30
N PRO A 104 -5.12 -1.98 -12.28
CA PRO A 104 -3.71 -1.97 -12.61
C PRO A 104 -2.86 -1.35 -11.51
N TRP A 105 -1.59 -1.74 -11.43
CA TRP A 105 -0.62 -1.09 -10.56
C TRP A 105 -0.45 0.38 -10.93
N GLN A 106 -0.22 0.65 -12.21
CA GLN A 106 -0.08 1.99 -12.75
C GLN A 106 -1.23 2.27 -13.71
N SER A 107 -2.18 3.13 -13.27
CA SER A 107 -3.41 3.41 -14.01
C SER A 107 -3.30 4.71 -14.80
N GLY A 108 -3.54 4.63 -16.10
CA GLY A 108 -3.75 5.78 -16.98
C GLY A 108 -5.20 6.26 -17.00
N SER A 109 -5.53 7.14 -17.94
CA SER A 109 -6.88 7.73 -18.10
C SER A 109 -7.95 6.69 -18.45
N ASN A 110 -7.60 5.63 -19.19
CA ASN A 110 -8.50 4.54 -19.60
C ASN A 110 -8.67 3.45 -18.53
N GLY A 111 -7.81 3.41 -17.49
CA GLY A 111 -7.82 2.38 -16.44
C GLY A 111 -7.16 1.07 -16.86
N GLU A 112 -6.39 1.06 -17.93
CA GLU A 112 -5.56 -0.09 -18.32
C GLU A 112 -4.19 -0.04 -17.63
N GLU A 113 -3.46 -1.17 -17.65
CA GLU A 113 -2.13 -1.28 -17.04
C GLU A 113 -1.09 -0.55 -17.90
N GLU A 114 -0.45 0.45 -17.30
CA GLU A 114 0.56 1.30 -17.92
C GLU A 114 1.97 1.06 -17.34
N THR A 115 2.11 0.03 -16.50
CA THR A 115 3.42 -0.34 -15.93
C THR A 115 4.36 -0.74 -17.08
N GLN A 116 5.55 -0.20 -17.04
CA GLN A 116 6.61 -0.58 -17.96
C GLN A 116 7.00 -2.06 -17.78
N ILE A 117 7.41 -2.71 -18.86
CA ILE A 117 7.85 -4.11 -18.85
C ILE A 117 9.37 -4.26 -18.68
N MET A 118 10.10 -3.16 -18.84
CA MET A 118 11.55 -3.08 -18.71
C MET A 118 11.92 -1.80 -17.98
N HIS A 119 12.93 -1.85 -17.12
CA HIS A 119 13.49 -0.67 -16.46
C HIS A 119 15.00 -0.56 -16.71
N LEU A 120 15.48 0.67 -16.78
CA LEU A 120 16.90 1.00 -16.90
C LEU A 120 17.52 1.16 -15.51
N ASN A 121 18.60 0.47 -15.21
CA ASN A 121 19.45 0.80 -14.07
C ASN A 121 20.42 1.94 -14.48
N PRO A 122 20.25 3.16 -13.98
CA PRO A 122 21.10 4.30 -14.40
C PRO A 122 22.53 4.20 -13.87
N ARG A 123 22.83 3.25 -12.97
CA ARG A 123 24.16 3.10 -12.37
C ARG A 123 25.14 2.36 -13.30
N ASP A 124 24.66 1.37 -14.01
CA ASP A 124 25.44 0.53 -14.93
C ASP A 124 24.92 0.58 -16.37
N ASN A 125 23.86 1.35 -16.61
CA ASN A 125 23.21 1.51 -17.91
C ASN A 125 22.67 0.20 -18.50
N THR A 126 22.26 -0.75 -17.65
CA THR A 126 21.68 -2.04 -18.08
C THR A 126 20.16 -2.02 -18.02
N TRP A 127 19.51 -2.66 -18.98
CA TRP A 127 18.07 -2.89 -18.99
C TRP A 127 17.75 -4.24 -18.33
N GLY A 128 16.65 -4.28 -17.57
CA GLY A 128 16.13 -5.50 -16.95
C GLY A 128 14.61 -5.52 -16.98
N PRO A 129 13.99 -6.70 -16.77
CA PRO A 129 12.55 -6.80 -16.66
C PRO A 129 12.00 -6.00 -15.47
N ASP A 130 10.75 -5.55 -15.61
CA ASP A 130 10.00 -4.88 -14.55
C ASP A 130 8.74 -5.69 -14.23
N TYR A 131 8.65 -6.19 -13.01
CA TYR A 131 7.53 -7.01 -12.55
C TYR A 131 6.55 -6.25 -11.67
N SER A 132 6.63 -4.92 -11.63
CA SER A 132 5.77 -4.07 -10.78
C SER A 132 4.27 -4.28 -11.03
N HIS A 133 3.88 -4.75 -12.23
CA HIS A 133 2.50 -5.14 -12.52
C HIS A 133 1.97 -6.27 -11.60
N LEU A 134 2.85 -7.01 -10.90
CA LEU A 134 2.49 -8.02 -9.91
C LEU A 134 2.17 -7.42 -8.52
N GLN A 135 2.30 -6.12 -8.35
CA GLN A 135 1.93 -5.38 -7.14
C GLN A 135 0.39 -5.25 -7.03
N ARG A 136 -0.28 -6.38 -6.86
CA ARG A 136 -1.75 -6.47 -6.83
C ARG A 136 -2.38 -5.80 -5.61
N HIS A 137 -1.59 -5.46 -4.60
CA HIS A 137 -2.04 -4.79 -3.38
C HIS A 137 -2.62 -3.38 -3.62
N VAL A 138 -2.43 -2.77 -4.79
CA VAL A 138 -3.16 -1.55 -5.19
C VAL A 138 -4.68 -1.73 -5.07
N ASN A 139 -5.19 -2.94 -5.34
CA ASN A 139 -6.61 -3.26 -5.20
C ASN A 139 -7.08 -3.17 -3.75
N ILE A 140 -6.23 -3.59 -2.81
CA ILE A 140 -6.52 -3.49 -1.37
C ILE A 140 -6.49 -2.02 -0.93
N ALA A 141 -5.54 -1.22 -1.46
CA ALA A 141 -5.48 0.21 -1.18
C ALA A 141 -6.76 0.94 -1.61
N ILE A 142 -7.31 0.59 -2.78
CA ILE A 142 -8.59 1.13 -3.26
C ILE A 142 -9.73 0.77 -2.30
N ALA A 143 -9.84 -0.50 -1.90
CA ALA A 143 -10.86 -0.95 -0.96
C ALA A 143 -10.71 -0.29 0.42
N TYR A 144 -9.48 -0.11 0.90
CA TYR A 144 -9.17 0.61 2.13
C TYR A 144 -9.65 2.08 2.07
N ASN A 145 -9.34 2.78 0.98
CA ASN A 145 -9.77 4.16 0.77
C ASN A 145 -11.31 4.32 0.75
N ILE A 146 -12.00 3.38 0.10
CA ILE A 146 -13.48 3.35 0.09
C ILE A 146 -14.02 3.20 1.51
N TRP A 147 -13.43 2.27 2.27
CA TRP A 147 -13.86 2.00 3.64
C TRP A 147 -13.56 3.18 4.57
N GLN A 148 -12.37 3.78 4.50
CA GLN A 148 -11.99 4.95 5.30
C GLN A 148 -12.86 6.16 4.97
N TYR A 149 -13.14 6.39 3.70
CA TYR A 149 -14.08 7.44 3.29
C TYR A 149 -15.45 7.25 3.97
N TYR A 150 -15.99 6.03 3.93
CA TYR A 150 -17.26 5.71 4.58
C TYR A 150 -17.21 5.91 6.10
N LEU A 151 -16.18 5.42 6.77
CA LEU A 151 -16.03 5.57 8.22
C LEU A 151 -15.99 7.04 8.64
N TYR A 152 -15.33 7.87 7.87
CA TYR A 152 -15.22 9.30 8.18
C TYR A 152 -16.49 10.09 7.89
N THR A 153 -17.13 9.83 6.74
CA THR A 153 -18.24 10.65 6.22
C THR A 153 -19.62 10.09 6.55
N ASN A 154 -19.71 8.81 6.87
CA ASN A 154 -20.97 8.05 6.96
C ASN A 154 -21.84 8.17 5.71
N ASP A 155 -21.24 8.38 4.50
CA ASP A 155 -21.93 8.48 3.21
C ASP A 155 -22.42 7.11 2.74
N LEU A 156 -23.54 6.66 3.34
CA LEU A 156 -24.18 5.40 2.97
C LEU A 156 -24.72 5.43 1.52
N GLN A 157 -25.03 6.62 1.00
CA GLN A 157 -25.47 6.75 -0.40
C GLN A 157 -24.34 6.42 -1.36
N PHE A 158 -23.13 6.94 -1.13
CA PHE A 158 -21.95 6.59 -1.90
C PHE A 158 -21.65 5.09 -1.78
N MET A 159 -21.64 4.57 -0.54
CA MET A 159 -21.38 3.15 -0.29
C MET A 159 -22.38 2.28 -1.07
N SER A 160 -23.67 2.56 -0.96
CA SER A 160 -24.71 1.76 -1.61
C SER A 160 -24.63 1.81 -3.14
N ARG A 161 -24.34 2.99 -3.73
CA ARG A 161 -24.38 3.16 -5.19
C ARG A 161 -23.09 2.73 -5.89
N TYR A 162 -21.93 2.89 -5.22
CA TYR A 162 -20.60 2.76 -5.85
C TYR A 162 -19.62 1.95 -5.02
N GLY A 163 -19.44 2.31 -3.75
CA GLY A 163 -18.38 1.78 -2.89
C GLY A 163 -18.50 0.28 -2.64
N ALA A 164 -19.73 -0.19 -2.36
CA ALA A 164 -19.99 -1.61 -2.11
C ALA A 164 -19.71 -2.48 -3.35
N GLU A 165 -20.11 -2.04 -4.53
CA GLU A 165 -19.85 -2.77 -5.77
C GLU A 165 -18.33 -2.93 -6.00
N MET A 166 -17.56 -1.83 -5.87
CA MET A 166 -16.09 -1.89 -6.01
C MET A 166 -15.46 -2.83 -4.99
N LEU A 167 -15.82 -2.69 -3.72
CA LEU A 167 -15.20 -3.46 -2.64
C LEU A 167 -15.52 -4.96 -2.73
N LEU A 168 -16.76 -5.32 -3.02
CA LEU A 168 -17.17 -6.71 -3.24
C LEU A 168 -16.46 -7.31 -4.47
N ASP A 169 -16.34 -6.55 -5.54
CA ASP A 169 -15.69 -7.00 -6.78
C ASP A 169 -14.19 -7.22 -6.59
N ILE A 170 -13.52 -6.37 -5.82
CA ILE A 170 -12.13 -6.56 -5.40
C ILE A 170 -12.00 -7.80 -4.49
N ALA A 171 -12.96 -8.04 -3.58
CA ALA A 171 -12.96 -9.24 -2.74
C ALA A 171 -13.12 -10.53 -3.56
N ILE A 172 -13.94 -10.53 -4.62
CA ILE A 172 -14.05 -11.64 -5.58
C ILE A 172 -12.71 -11.88 -6.29
N PHE A 173 -12.01 -10.82 -6.71
CA PHE A 173 -10.69 -10.96 -7.33
C PHE A 173 -9.73 -11.70 -6.41
N TRP A 174 -9.58 -11.24 -5.18
CA TRP A 174 -8.68 -11.88 -4.23
C TRP A 174 -9.13 -13.30 -3.87
N SER A 175 -10.43 -13.52 -3.66
CA SER A 175 -10.96 -14.86 -3.42
C SER A 175 -10.67 -15.80 -4.59
N SER A 176 -10.74 -15.33 -5.84
CA SER A 176 -10.42 -16.15 -7.01
C SER A 176 -8.94 -16.49 -7.15
N LEU A 177 -8.06 -15.66 -6.59
CA LEU A 177 -6.60 -15.87 -6.58
C LEU A 177 -6.13 -16.80 -5.45
N VAL A 178 -6.89 -16.87 -4.34
CA VAL A 178 -6.55 -17.66 -3.17
C VAL A 178 -6.64 -19.16 -3.47
N ILE A 179 -5.61 -19.90 -3.07
CA ILE A 179 -5.50 -21.36 -3.22
C ILE A 179 -5.65 -22.04 -1.85
N TYR A 180 -6.45 -23.11 -1.76
CA TYR A 180 -6.55 -23.90 -0.53
C TYR A 180 -5.51 -25.03 -0.52
N ASN A 181 -4.61 -24.99 0.45
CA ASN A 181 -3.64 -26.05 0.72
C ASN A 181 -4.22 -27.05 1.72
N LYS A 182 -4.43 -28.29 1.27
CA LYS A 182 -5.04 -29.37 2.08
C LYS A 182 -4.11 -29.86 3.18
N GLU A 183 -2.79 -29.78 2.99
CA GLU A 183 -1.81 -30.30 3.95
C GLU A 183 -1.73 -29.40 5.18
N SER A 184 -1.72 -28.09 4.98
CA SER A 184 -1.69 -27.10 6.06
C SER A 184 -3.07 -26.71 6.60
N ASP A 185 -4.16 -27.11 5.93
CA ASP A 185 -5.54 -26.64 6.16
C ASP A 185 -5.64 -25.11 6.13
N ARG A 186 -4.89 -24.48 5.21
CA ARG A 186 -4.80 -23.01 5.08
C ARG A 186 -5.06 -22.54 3.65
N TYR A 187 -5.47 -21.29 3.53
CA TYR A 187 -5.51 -20.57 2.25
C TYR A 187 -4.20 -19.84 2.01
N GLU A 188 -3.72 -19.83 0.79
CA GLU A 188 -2.45 -19.28 0.38
C GLU A 188 -2.63 -18.34 -0.83
N ILE A 189 -1.73 -17.37 -0.99
CA ILE A 189 -1.65 -16.49 -2.17
C ILE A 189 -0.27 -16.64 -2.78
N HIS A 190 -0.24 -16.90 -4.09
CA HIS A 190 0.99 -17.14 -4.85
C HIS A 190 1.14 -16.13 -5.98
N GLY A 191 2.40 -15.79 -6.32
CA GLY A 191 2.72 -15.05 -7.53
C GLY A 191 2.34 -13.56 -7.46
N VAL A 192 2.41 -12.94 -6.28
CA VAL A 192 2.25 -11.51 -6.10
C VAL A 192 3.55 -10.89 -5.59
N MET A 193 3.80 -9.65 -5.98
CA MET A 193 4.89 -8.84 -5.47
C MET A 193 4.34 -7.97 -4.32
N GLY A 194 5.08 -7.90 -3.22
CA GLY A 194 4.71 -7.07 -2.08
C GLY A 194 5.16 -5.61 -2.22
N PRO A 195 4.76 -4.73 -1.27
CA PRO A 195 5.13 -3.31 -1.29
C PRO A 195 6.63 -3.03 -1.09
N ASP A 196 7.42 -4.01 -0.72
CA ASP A 196 8.87 -3.94 -0.56
C ASP A 196 9.59 -3.54 -1.87
N GLU A 197 9.12 -4.04 -3.02
CA GLU A 197 9.68 -3.81 -4.36
C GLU A 197 11.11 -4.32 -4.59
N TYR A 198 11.74 -4.99 -3.62
CA TYR A 198 13.08 -5.58 -3.79
C TYR A 198 13.00 -7.04 -4.17
N HIS A 199 12.11 -7.79 -3.51
CA HIS A 199 11.97 -9.22 -3.76
C HIS A 199 10.94 -9.49 -4.85
N GLU A 200 11.42 -10.00 -5.96
CA GLU A 200 10.60 -10.37 -7.12
C GLU A 200 10.43 -11.87 -7.24
N LYS A 201 11.44 -12.63 -6.80
CA LYS A 201 11.52 -14.09 -6.95
C LYS A 201 12.40 -14.73 -5.88
N TYR A 202 12.37 -16.04 -5.80
CA TYR A 202 13.34 -16.79 -4.99
C TYR A 202 14.73 -16.79 -5.65
N PRO A 203 15.84 -16.89 -4.88
CA PRO A 203 17.21 -16.77 -5.38
C PRO A 203 17.56 -17.63 -6.60
N ASN A 204 17.00 -18.84 -6.68
CA ASN A 204 17.26 -19.79 -7.75
C ASN A 204 16.11 -19.92 -8.75
N SER A 205 15.13 -19.01 -8.70
CA SER A 205 13.99 -19.02 -9.62
C SER A 205 14.21 -18.10 -10.82
N ILE A 206 13.74 -18.52 -11.98
CA ILE A 206 13.69 -17.68 -13.18
C ILE A 206 12.38 -16.86 -13.18
N GLU A 207 11.31 -17.45 -12.66
CA GLU A 207 9.98 -16.82 -12.64
C GLU A 207 9.81 -15.87 -11.45
N PRO A 208 9.20 -14.68 -11.64
CA PRO A 208 8.85 -13.77 -10.57
C PRO A 208 7.64 -14.35 -9.81
N ARG A 209 7.92 -15.12 -8.76
CA ARG A 209 6.87 -15.80 -8.01
C ARG A 209 7.28 -15.99 -6.55
N LEU A 210 6.71 -15.17 -5.68
CA LEU A 210 6.81 -15.35 -4.24
C LEU A 210 5.54 -16.00 -3.70
N LEU A 211 5.66 -16.72 -2.59
CA LEU A 211 4.56 -17.40 -1.92
C LEU A 211 4.24 -16.67 -0.61
N ASN A 212 2.96 -16.49 -0.35
CA ASN A 212 2.46 -16.07 0.98
C ASN A 212 3.06 -14.77 1.50
N ASN A 213 2.92 -13.73 0.71
CA ASN A 213 3.28 -12.39 1.12
C ASN A 213 2.47 -11.96 2.34
N SER A 214 3.12 -11.72 3.49
CA SER A 214 2.46 -11.44 4.78
C SER A 214 1.52 -10.26 4.73
N TYR A 215 1.96 -9.13 4.17
CA TYR A 215 1.11 -7.96 4.04
C TYR A 215 -0.13 -8.28 3.22
N THR A 216 0.06 -8.84 2.04
CA THR A 216 -1.05 -9.17 1.13
C THR A 216 -2.01 -10.15 1.77
N ASN A 217 -1.50 -11.26 2.32
CA ASN A 217 -2.35 -12.28 2.96
C ASN A 217 -3.15 -11.68 4.13
N PHE A 218 -2.51 -10.89 4.98
CA PHE A 218 -3.17 -10.28 6.14
C PHE A 218 -4.26 -9.27 5.73
N ILE A 219 -3.92 -8.36 4.81
CA ILE A 219 -4.87 -7.32 4.39
C ILE A 219 -5.98 -7.89 3.48
N VAL A 220 -5.78 -9.00 2.79
CA VAL A 220 -6.87 -9.73 2.13
C VAL A 220 -7.88 -10.27 3.15
N VAL A 221 -7.44 -10.74 4.31
CA VAL A 221 -8.34 -11.13 5.41
C VAL A 221 -9.16 -9.92 5.86
N TRP A 222 -8.52 -8.78 6.09
CA TRP A 222 -9.20 -7.53 6.42
C TRP A 222 -10.24 -7.14 5.35
N LEU A 223 -9.87 -7.17 4.08
CA LEU A 223 -10.74 -6.85 2.95
C LEU A 223 -12.00 -7.73 2.92
N VAL A 224 -11.82 -9.05 3.08
CA VAL A 224 -12.94 -10.00 3.06
C VAL A 224 -13.86 -9.80 4.27
N GLU A 225 -13.31 -9.46 5.44
CA GLU A 225 -14.14 -9.06 6.60
C GLU A 225 -14.96 -7.79 6.28
N ARG A 226 -14.36 -6.78 5.62
CA ARG A 226 -15.13 -5.59 5.18
C ARG A 226 -16.20 -5.94 4.16
N ALA A 227 -15.93 -6.84 3.22
CA ALA A 227 -16.92 -7.33 2.27
C ALA A 227 -18.13 -7.99 2.97
N LEU A 228 -17.89 -8.84 3.96
CA LEU A 228 -18.94 -9.45 4.79
C LEU A 228 -19.71 -8.40 5.64
N GLN A 229 -19.05 -7.34 6.10
CA GLN A 229 -19.68 -6.26 6.84
C GLN A 229 -20.55 -5.38 5.94
N ILE A 230 -20.10 -5.06 4.74
CA ILE A 230 -20.87 -4.26 3.77
C ILE A 230 -22.20 -4.94 3.43
N MET A 231 -22.21 -6.26 3.27
CA MET A 231 -23.44 -7.01 3.01
C MET A 231 -24.49 -6.83 4.14
N LYS A 232 -24.05 -6.60 5.38
CA LYS A 232 -24.95 -6.31 6.51
C LYS A 232 -25.33 -4.83 6.63
N LEU A 233 -24.50 -3.94 6.08
CA LEU A 233 -24.70 -2.50 6.11
C LEU A 233 -25.76 -2.04 5.11
N LEU A 234 -25.83 -2.70 3.96
CA LEU A 234 -26.77 -2.38 2.90
C LEU A 234 -28.21 -2.81 3.23
N SER A 235 -29.21 -2.16 2.61
CA SER A 235 -30.56 -2.70 2.61
C SER A 235 -30.59 -4.11 2.01
N ALA A 236 -31.51 -4.96 2.48
CA ALA A 236 -31.66 -6.32 1.96
C ALA A 236 -31.83 -6.36 0.43
N GLN A 237 -32.64 -5.44 -0.11
CA GLN A 237 -32.84 -5.31 -1.55
C GLN A 237 -31.53 -5.00 -2.27
N ARG A 238 -30.79 -3.95 -1.84
CA ARG A 238 -29.55 -3.55 -2.49
C ARG A 238 -28.45 -4.61 -2.37
N CYS A 239 -28.37 -5.28 -1.23
CA CYS A 239 -27.48 -6.42 -1.06
C CYS A 239 -27.79 -7.51 -2.09
N GLN A 240 -29.04 -7.92 -2.23
CA GLN A 240 -29.46 -8.95 -3.19
C GLN A 240 -29.20 -8.54 -4.65
N GLU A 241 -29.41 -7.27 -5.01
CA GLU A 241 -29.06 -6.74 -6.33
C GLU A 241 -27.56 -6.91 -6.63
N LEU A 242 -26.69 -6.57 -5.66
CA LEU A 242 -25.24 -6.69 -5.83
C LEU A 242 -24.78 -8.15 -5.87
N LEU A 243 -25.33 -9.02 -5.03
CA LEU A 243 -25.03 -10.46 -5.05
C LEU A 243 -25.36 -11.06 -6.41
N THR A 244 -26.52 -10.67 -6.99
CA THR A 244 -26.93 -11.13 -8.32
C THR A 244 -26.02 -10.54 -9.42
N LEU A 245 -25.73 -9.24 -9.36
CA LEU A 245 -24.89 -8.54 -10.34
C LEU A 245 -23.47 -9.12 -10.41
N LEU A 246 -22.92 -9.48 -9.26
CA LEU A 246 -21.53 -9.92 -9.11
C LEU A 246 -21.38 -11.45 -9.08
N ASP A 247 -22.49 -12.19 -9.25
CA ASP A 247 -22.51 -13.66 -9.20
C ASP A 247 -21.92 -14.22 -7.89
N ILE A 248 -22.29 -13.59 -6.76
CA ILE A 248 -21.89 -14.02 -5.41
C ILE A 248 -22.97 -14.96 -4.86
N ASP A 249 -22.64 -16.22 -4.79
CA ASP A 249 -23.48 -17.26 -4.23
C ASP A 249 -23.13 -17.61 -2.78
N GLU A 250 -23.92 -18.51 -2.18
CA GLU A 250 -23.68 -19.03 -0.83
C GLU A 250 -22.32 -19.78 -0.71
N GLN A 251 -21.80 -20.33 -1.79
CA GLN A 251 -20.51 -21.03 -1.80
C GLN A 251 -19.37 -20.01 -1.69
N GLU A 252 -19.46 -18.91 -2.43
CA GLU A 252 -18.48 -17.82 -2.35
C GLU A 252 -18.48 -17.19 -0.95
N ILE A 253 -19.65 -16.94 -0.36
CA ILE A 253 -19.76 -16.41 1.01
C ILE A 253 -19.16 -17.38 2.04
N ARG A 254 -19.37 -18.69 1.89
CA ARG A 254 -18.72 -19.69 2.74
C ARG A 254 -17.21 -19.70 2.58
N LYS A 255 -16.71 -19.57 1.35
CA LYS A 255 -15.28 -19.44 1.06
C LYS A 255 -14.69 -18.20 1.74
N TRP A 256 -15.35 -17.05 1.65
CA TRP A 256 -14.93 -15.81 2.32
C TRP A 256 -14.79 -16.00 3.84
N ARG A 257 -15.81 -16.59 4.48
CA ARG A 257 -15.75 -16.91 5.92
C ARG A 257 -14.62 -17.90 6.27
N ALA A 258 -14.27 -18.80 5.36
CA ALA A 258 -13.16 -19.71 5.57
C ALA A 258 -11.80 -19.00 5.38
N ILE A 259 -11.67 -18.14 4.39
CA ILE A 259 -10.48 -17.30 4.17
C ILE A 259 -10.16 -16.47 5.41
N THR A 260 -11.15 -15.81 6.02
CA THR A 260 -10.93 -14.97 7.21
C THR A 260 -10.53 -15.74 8.46
N ARG A 261 -10.61 -17.07 8.45
CA ARG A 261 -10.22 -17.93 9.57
C ARG A 261 -9.01 -18.81 9.31
N ARG A 262 -8.63 -18.97 8.04
CA ARG A 262 -7.62 -19.97 7.63
C ARG A 262 -6.59 -19.42 6.66
N MET A 263 -6.49 -18.10 6.47
CA MET A 263 -5.39 -17.56 5.68
C MET A 263 -4.05 -17.88 6.34
N TYR A 264 -3.11 -18.34 5.53
CA TYR A 264 -1.75 -18.61 5.99
C TYR A 264 -0.95 -17.31 6.14
N LEU A 265 -0.18 -17.24 7.22
CA LEU A 265 0.80 -16.19 7.46
C LEU A 265 2.15 -16.84 7.78
N PRO A 266 3.25 -16.43 7.16
CA PRO A 266 4.60 -16.93 7.46
C PRO A 266 5.12 -16.34 8.77
N LEU A 267 4.47 -16.70 9.90
CA LEU A 267 4.81 -16.26 11.25
C LEU A 267 5.88 -17.18 11.84
N ARG A 268 7.03 -16.65 12.19
CA ARG A 268 8.14 -17.35 12.84
C ARG A 268 7.78 -17.73 14.28
N LYS A 269 8.52 -18.69 14.86
CA LYS A 269 8.36 -19.09 16.26
C LYS A 269 8.61 -17.95 17.25
N ASP A 270 9.51 -17.05 16.91
CA ASP A 270 9.82 -15.83 17.68
C ASP A 270 8.86 -14.66 17.41
N LYS A 271 7.76 -14.91 16.69
CA LYS A 271 6.69 -13.94 16.39
C LYS A 271 7.05 -12.85 15.39
N ILE A 272 8.14 -12.98 14.66
CA ILE A 272 8.37 -12.12 13.49
C ILE A 272 7.53 -12.64 12.33
N LEU A 273 6.78 -11.75 11.69
CA LEU A 273 6.14 -12.00 10.40
C LEU A 273 7.20 -11.90 9.31
N ASN A 274 7.52 -13.00 8.65
CA ASN A 274 8.38 -12.96 7.47
C ASN A 274 7.70 -12.16 6.35
N GLN A 275 8.46 -11.58 5.44
CA GLN A 275 7.87 -10.88 4.29
C GLN A 275 7.07 -11.85 3.39
N PHE A 276 7.60 -13.06 3.22
CA PHE A 276 7.02 -14.17 2.44
C PHE A 276 7.62 -15.49 2.93
N ASP A 277 7.11 -16.62 2.47
CA ASP A 277 7.65 -17.93 2.80
C ASP A 277 9.12 -18.03 2.37
N GLY A 278 9.97 -18.57 3.27
CA GLY A 278 11.40 -18.74 3.02
C GLY A 278 12.25 -17.47 3.21
N TYR A 279 11.65 -16.32 3.59
CA TYR A 279 12.42 -15.09 3.84
C TYR A 279 13.52 -15.27 4.88
N GLU A 280 13.27 -16.05 5.95
CA GLU A 280 14.26 -16.32 7.01
C GLU A 280 15.45 -17.19 6.55
N GLU A 281 15.33 -17.84 5.40
CA GLU A 281 16.38 -18.67 4.81
C GLU A 281 17.36 -17.83 3.95
N LEU A 282 16.99 -16.59 3.64
CA LEU A 282 17.83 -15.67 2.89
C LEU A 282 19.06 -15.23 3.71
N THR A 283 20.10 -14.82 3.02
CA THR A 283 21.34 -14.34 3.66
C THR A 283 21.11 -13.02 4.41
N PRO A 284 21.53 -12.87 5.66
CA PRO A 284 21.54 -11.57 6.33
C PRO A 284 22.36 -10.55 5.56
N PHE A 285 21.78 -9.36 5.32
CA PHE A 285 22.46 -8.33 4.54
C PHE A 285 23.61 -7.68 5.33
N PRO A 286 24.80 -7.51 4.76
CA PRO A 286 25.97 -6.94 5.45
C PRO A 286 25.95 -5.39 5.49
N TRP A 287 24.96 -4.79 6.16
CA TRP A 287 24.67 -3.36 6.22
C TRP A 287 25.90 -2.47 6.44
N LYS A 288 26.71 -2.78 7.48
CA LYS A 288 27.89 -1.98 7.83
C LYS A 288 28.93 -1.95 6.72
N GLN A 289 29.11 -3.07 6.01
CA GLN A 289 30.07 -3.17 4.90
C GLN A 289 29.64 -2.30 3.73
N TYR A 290 28.35 -2.40 3.32
CA TYR A 290 27.81 -1.62 2.22
C TYR A 290 27.76 -0.12 2.55
N GLN A 291 27.38 0.23 3.77
CA GLN A 291 27.39 1.62 4.21
C GLN A 291 28.78 2.23 4.19
N LYS A 292 29.81 1.46 4.64
CA LYS A 292 31.21 1.90 4.55
C LYS A 292 31.69 2.06 3.10
N LYS A 293 31.25 1.16 2.19
CA LYS A 293 31.70 1.15 0.79
C LYS A 293 31.04 2.25 -0.04
N TYR A 294 29.73 2.48 0.15
CA TYR A 294 28.92 3.34 -0.72
C TYR A 294 28.42 4.62 -0.05
N GLY A 295 28.46 4.73 1.28
CA GLY A 295 27.91 5.83 2.04
C GLY A 295 26.37 5.83 2.00
N ARG A 296 25.76 6.14 0.86
CA ARG A 296 24.32 6.07 0.64
C ARG A 296 23.92 4.72 0.07
N ILE A 297 22.99 4.05 0.75
CA ILE A 297 22.53 2.69 0.40
C ILE A 297 21.01 2.58 0.25
N GLU A 298 20.30 3.69 0.11
CA GLU A 298 18.84 3.71 -0.05
C GLU A 298 18.39 2.94 -1.30
N ARG A 299 19.21 2.93 -2.36
CA ARG A 299 18.93 2.24 -3.62
C ARG A 299 19.82 1.00 -3.79
N LEU A 300 19.71 0.04 -2.83
CA LEU A 300 20.42 -1.23 -2.88
C LEU A 300 20.12 -2.04 -4.13
N ASP A 301 18.93 -1.95 -4.68
CA ASP A 301 18.55 -2.54 -5.95
C ASP A 301 19.53 -2.19 -7.09
N ARG A 302 19.86 -0.90 -7.19
CA ARG A 302 20.80 -0.39 -8.22
C ARG A 302 22.25 -0.77 -7.92
N ILE A 303 22.62 -0.79 -6.64
CA ILE A 303 23.97 -1.11 -6.19
C ILE A 303 24.26 -2.59 -6.44
N LEU A 304 23.41 -3.49 -5.96
CA LEU A 304 23.59 -4.93 -6.08
C LEU A 304 23.59 -5.34 -7.56
N LYS A 305 22.65 -4.80 -8.38
CA LYS A 305 22.63 -5.09 -9.79
C LYS A 305 23.94 -4.71 -10.50
N ALA A 306 24.53 -3.56 -10.17
CA ALA A 306 25.83 -3.15 -10.71
C ALA A 306 27.01 -4.05 -10.23
N GLU A 307 26.82 -4.80 -9.15
CA GLU A 307 27.76 -5.82 -8.67
C GLU A 307 27.44 -7.24 -9.20
N ASN A 308 26.50 -7.39 -10.14
CA ASN A 308 25.96 -8.66 -10.63
C ASN A 308 25.31 -9.50 -9.51
N ASP A 309 24.65 -8.84 -8.57
CA ASP A 309 23.93 -9.42 -7.46
C ASP A 309 22.47 -8.90 -7.45
N THR A 310 21.63 -9.44 -6.56
CA THR A 310 20.22 -9.07 -6.45
C THR A 310 19.75 -9.00 -4.99
N PRO A 311 18.79 -8.10 -4.67
CA PRO A 311 18.14 -8.11 -3.37
C PRO A 311 17.49 -9.45 -3.00
N ASP A 312 17.09 -10.26 -3.97
CA ASP A 312 16.46 -11.57 -3.76
C ASP A 312 17.29 -12.54 -2.89
N HIS A 313 18.59 -12.32 -2.79
CA HIS A 313 19.47 -13.15 -1.97
C HIS A 313 19.47 -12.81 -0.47
N TYR A 314 18.90 -11.65 -0.09
CA TYR A 314 19.16 -11.08 1.23
C TYR A 314 17.90 -10.79 2.05
N GLN A 315 18.05 -10.87 3.39
CA GLN A 315 17.05 -10.39 4.35
C GLN A 315 17.12 -8.85 4.42
N LEU A 316 16.35 -8.18 3.56
CA LEU A 316 16.27 -6.72 3.53
C LEU A 316 14.94 -6.27 2.93
N ALA A 317 14.64 -4.98 3.01
CA ALA A 317 13.50 -4.34 2.37
C ALA A 317 13.89 -2.97 1.80
N LYS A 318 13.31 -2.57 0.68
CA LYS A 318 13.46 -1.22 0.14
C LYS A 318 12.74 -0.20 0.98
N GLN A 319 11.53 -0.54 1.41
CA GLN A 319 10.62 0.34 2.12
C GLN A 319 9.75 -0.43 3.11
N ALA A 320 8.93 0.31 3.85
CA ALA A 320 7.98 -0.29 4.79
C ALA A 320 7.07 -1.31 4.09
N TYR A 321 7.10 -2.53 4.56
CA TYR A 321 6.46 -3.68 3.97
C TYR A 321 5.47 -4.33 4.94
N VAL A 322 5.93 -5.20 5.82
CA VAL A 322 5.11 -5.75 6.91
C VAL A 322 4.57 -4.61 7.79
N MET A 323 5.33 -3.52 7.91
CA MET A 323 4.94 -2.31 8.65
C MET A 323 3.66 -1.68 8.15
N MET A 324 3.31 -1.87 6.89
CA MET A 324 2.04 -1.36 6.36
C MET A 324 0.81 -1.96 7.08
N ILE A 325 0.91 -3.17 7.63
CA ILE A 325 -0.15 -3.75 8.46
C ILE A 325 -0.40 -2.86 9.70
N PHE A 326 0.67 -2.49 10.39
CA PHE A 326 0.61 -1.71 11.63
C PHE A 326 0.40 -0.20 11.39
N TYR A 327 0.68 0.27 10.19
CA TYR A 327 0.38 1.63 9.76
C TYR A 327 -1.11 1.82 9.42
N LEU A 328 -1.70 0.83 8.73
CA LEU A 328 -3.08 0.94 8.24
C LEU A 328 -4.12 0.59 9.30
N LEU A 329 -3.80 -0.34 10.19
CA LEU A 329 -4.75 -0.90 11.15
C LEU A 329 -4.34 -0.63 12.59
N PRO A 330 -5.31 -0.28 13.46
CA PRO A 330 -5.06 -0.19 14.89
C PRO A 330 -4.57 -1.53 15.46
N SER A 331 -3.67 -1.51 16.45
CA SER A 331 -3.14 -2.70 17.11
C SER A 331 -4.24 -3.65 17.59
N SER A 332 -5.35 -3.13 18.09
CA SER A 332 -6.51 -3.93 18.51
C SER A 332 -7.12 -4.73 17.38
N GLU A 333 -7.24 -4.15 16.19
CA GLU A 333 -7.77 -4.85 15.01
C GLU A 333 -6.77 -5.88 14.47
N VAL A 334 -5.47 -5.56 14.46
CA VAL A 334 -4.41 -6.51 14.11
C VAL A 334 -4.49 -7.74 15.01
N LYS A 335 -4.52 -7.56 16.33
CA LYS A 335 -4.62 -8.67 17.30
C LYS A 335 -5.89 -9.49 17.11
N GLN A 336 -7.03 -8.84 16.89
CA GLN A 336 -8.30 -9.51 16.64
C GLN A 336 -8.23 -10.41 15.38
N LEU A 337 -7.70 -9.90 14.26
CA LEU A 337 -7.57 -10.67 13.02
C LEU A 337 -6.56 -11.82 13.17
N MET A 338 -5.44 -11.60 13.86
CA MET A 338 -4.46 -12.65 14.17
C MET A 338 -5.09 -13.78 15.00
N GLN A 339 -5.85 -13.44 16.04
CA GLN A 339 -6.58 -14.40 16.86
C GLN A 339 -7.62 -15.16 16.04
N GLN A 340 -8.35 -14.49 15.17
CA GLN A 340 -9.35 -15.11 14.28
C GLN A 340 -8.71 -16.12 13.32
N LEU A 341 -7.50 -15.86 12.86
CA LEU A 341 -6.68 -16.76 12.05
C LEU A 341 -6.04 -17.90 12.86
N GLY A 342 -6.19 -17.91 14.20
CA GLY A 342 -5.61 -18.90 15.10
C GLY A 342 -4.13 -18.64 15.46
N TYR A 343 -3.62 -17.42 15.23
CA TYR A 343 -2.27 -17.03 15.66
C TYR A 343 -2.34 -16.25 16.98
N SER A 344 -1.51 -16.64 17.96
CA SER A 344 -1.28 -15.83 19.14
C SER A 344 -0.32 -14.70 18.79
N PHE A 345 -0.77 -13.44 18.97
CA PHE A 345 -0.01 -12.24 18.62
C PHE A 345 -0.43 -11.08 19.50
N GLU A 346 0.53 -10.51 20.24
CA GLU A 346 0.29 -9.50 21.24
C GLU A 346 0.94 -8.15 20.89
N GLU A 347 0.74 -7.12 21.70
CA GLU A 347 1.33 -5.79 21.49
C GLU A 347 2.87 -5.85 21.42
N ALA A 348 3.49 -6.62 22.30
CA ALA A 348 4.95 -6.82 22.32
C ALA A 348 5.46 -7.48 21.02
N ASP A 349 4.63 -8.29 20.34
CA ASP A 349 4.98 -8.89 19.05
C ASP A 349 4.93 -7.84 17.92
N ILE A 350 3.98 -6.89 17.99
CA ILE A 350 3.92 -5.74 17.08
C ILE A 350 5.20 -4.90 17.22
N GLU A 351 5.54 -4.48 18.44
CA GLU A 351 6.76 -3.71 18.72
C GLU A 351 8.03 -4.43 18.22
N LYS A 352 8.12 -5.72 18.46
CA LYS A 352 9.23 -6.55 18.01
C LYS A 352 9.37 -6.56 16.50
N ASN A 353 8.26 -6.67 15.75
CA ASN A 353 8.27 -6.61 14.29
C ASN A 353 8.71 -5.22 13.80
N ILE A 354 8.22 -4.14 14.41
CA ILE A 354 8.61 -2.77 14.05
C ILE A 354 10.13 -2.59 14.20
N VAL A 355 10.70 -2.98 15.33
CA VAL A 355 12.15 -2.87 15.59
C VAL A 355 12.95 -3.78 14.66
N TYR A 356 12.47 -5.00 14.39
CA TYR A 356 13.13 -5.92 13.45
C TYR A 356 13.25 -5.29 12.06
N TYR A 357 12.14 -4.83 11.49
CA TYR A 357 12.14 -4.28 10.14
C TYR A 357 12.79 -2.91 10.03
N LEU A 358 12.81 -2.09 11.10
CA LEU A 358 13.57 -0.85 11.13
C LEU A 358 15.06 -1.11 10.82
N ASN A 359 15.61 -2.23 11.33
CA ASN A 359 17.00 -2.63 11.12
C ASN A 359 17.24 -3.38 9.79
N HIS A 360 16.18 -3.73 9.05
CA HIS A 360 16.26 -4.50 7.81
C HIS A 360 15.76 -3.71 6.59
N THR A 361 15.49 -2.40 6.73
CA THR A 361 14.96 -1.55 5.65
C THR A 361 16.01 -0.52 5.23
N SER A 362 16.24 -0.41 3.92
CA SER A 362 17.14 0.58 3.34
C SER A 362 16.55 1.98 3.23
N HIS A 363 15.23 2.13 3.44
CA HIS A 363 14.47 3.36 3.26
C HIS A 363 14.63 3.98 1.86
N GLY A 364 14.66 3.15 0.84
CA GLY A 364 14.79 3.54 -0.57
C GLY A 364 13.57 4.27 -1.14
N SER A 365 12.53 4.45 -0.35
CA SER A 365 11.35 5.30 -0.63
C SER A 365 11.14 6.27 0.53
N THR A 366 10.75 7.51 0.20
CA THR A 366 10.41 8.52 1.21
C THR A 366 9.13 8.16 1.99
N LEU A 367 8.20 7.42 1.39
CA LEU A 367 7.03 6.85 2.09
C LEU A 367 7.43 5.94 3.25
N SER A 368 8.52 5.21 3.12
CA SER A 368 9.02 4.35 4.20
C SER A 368 9.26 5.13 5.49
N LYS A 369 9.85 6.33 5.40
CA LYS A 369 10.18 7.14 6.57
C LYS A 369 8.95 7.55 7.35
N ILE A 370 7.88 7.98 6.67
CA ILE A 370 6.65 8.40 7.36
C ILE A 370 5.87 7.22 7.94
N VAL A 371 5.89 6.06 7.28
CA VAL A 371 5.27 4.84 7.83
C VAL A 371 5.98 4.42 9.12
N TYR A 372 7.32 4.41 9.13
CA TYR A 372 8.07 4.11 10.35
C TYR A 372 7.92 5.20 11.42
N ALA A 373 7.86 6.48 11.05
CA ALA A 373 7.57 7.54 12.00
C ALA A 373 6.24 7.30 12.72
N SER A 374 5.20 6.94 11.97
CA SER A 374 3.87 6.68 12.53
C SER A 374 3.86 5.45 13.45
N THR A 375 4.51 4.36 13.05
CA THR A 375 4.50 3.11 13.83
C THR A 375 5.44 3.15 15.06
N LEU A 376 6.43 4.04 15.06
CA LEU A 376 7.37 4.21 16.16
C LEU A 376 6.93 5.25 17.20
N MET A 377 5.87 6.01 16.97
CA MET A 377 5.51 7.16 17.80
C MET A 377 5.41 6.79 19.28
N ASP A 378 4.75 5.70 19.62
CA ASP A 378 4.56 5.24 21.00
C ASP A 378 5.72 4.41 21.55
N ILE A 379 6.62 3.89 20.66
CA ILE A 379 7.69 2.97 21.03
C ILE A 379 9.03 3.72 21.19
N GLN A 380 9.36 4.55 20.21
CA GLN A 380 10.60 5.31 20.12
C GLN A 380 10.32 6.74 19.59
N PRO A 381 9.72 7.63 20.40
CA PRO A 381 9.24 8.95 19.95
C PRO A 381 10.34 9.82 19.31
N GLN A 382 11.59 9.71 19.80
CA GLN A 382 12.69 10.48 19.25
C GLN A 382 13.05 10.02 17.82
N SER A 383 13.14 8.72 17.60
CA SER A 383 13.38 8.13 16.27
C SER A 383 12.22 8.44 15.32
N ALA A 384 10.98 8.40 15.82
CA ALA A 384 9.80 8.77 15.07
C ALA A 384 9.86 10.23 14.58
N LYS A 385 10.23 11.16 15.47
CA LYS A 385 10.40 12.58 15.15
C LYS A 385 11.48 12.81 14.09
N GLU A 386 12.62 12.13 14.20
CA GLU A 386 13.71 12.22 13.23
C GLU A 386 13.29 11.73 11.83
N LEU A 387 12.58 10.60 11.77
CA LEU A 387 12.05 10.07 10.51
C LEU A 387 10.96 10.97 9.91
N TYR A 388 10.11 11.55 10.75
CA TYR A 388 9.12 12.53 10.32
C TYR A 388 9.77 13.77 9.70
N TYR A 389 10.79 14.34 10.34
CA TYR A 389 11.53 15.48 9.80
C TYR A 389 12.21 15.13 8.47
N GLN A 390 12.81 13.94 8.37
CA GLN A 390 13.37 13.47 7.09
C GLN A 390 12.30 13.33 6.00
N ALA A 391 11.09 12.90 6.34
CA ALA A 391 9.98 12.84 5.39
C ALA A 391 9.52 14.25 4.96
N LEU A 392 9.39 15.19 5.90
CA LEU A 392 9.06 16.60 5.62
C LEU A 392 10.09 17.29 4.72
N SER A 393 11.38 17.01 4.92
CA SER A 393 12.47 17.66 4.14
C SER A 393 12.82 16.91 2.85
N SER A 394 12.13 15.82 2.55
CA SER A 394 12.56 14.85 1.53
C SER A 394 12.76 15.45 0.14
N ASP A 395 11.81 16.24 -0.34
CA ASP A 395 11.90 16.86 -1.66
C ASP A 395 12.74 18.14 -1.66
N VAL A 396 12.76 18.89 -0.57
CA VAL A 396 13.59 20.10 -0.45
C VAL A 396 15.09 19.76 -0.41
N ASN A 397 15.46 18.69 0.29
CA ASN A 397 16.84 18.25 0.43
C ASN A 397 17.25 17.16 -0.56
N ASP A 398 16.33 16.75 -1.46
CA ASP A 398 16.56 15.68 -2.44
C ASP A 398 17.22 14.43 -1.81
N ILE A 399 16.68 13.96 -0.68
CA ILE A 399 17.31 12.93 0.15
C ILE A 399 17.47 11.58 -0.56
N GLN A 400 16.76 11.35 -1.66
CA GLN A 400 16.90 10.18 -2.51
C GLN A 400 17.88 10.35 -3.67
N GLY A 401 18.49 11.53 -3.81
CA GLY A 401 19.53 11.82 -4.79
C GLY A 401 19.04 11.80 -6.24
N GLY A 402 18.40 12.87 -6.67
CA GLY A 402 17.98 13.10 -8.05
C GLY A 402 16.51 12.79 -8.35
N THR A 403 15.66 12.49 -7.35
CA THR A 403 14.24 12.20 -7.59
C THR A 403 13.34 13.43 -7.55
N THR A 404 13.72 14.49 -6.86
CA THR A 404 12.93 15.73 -6.78
C THR A 404 12.74 16.39 -8.15
N PRO A 405 13.75 16.47 -9.06
CA PRO A 405 13.55 16.98 -10.42
C PRO A 405 12.55 16.14 -11.25
N GLU A 406 12.34 14.87 -10.91
CA GLU A 406 11.35 14.00 -11.55
C GLU A 406 9.92 14.35 -11.12
N GLY A 407 9.75 15.14 -10.07
CA GLY A 407 8.49 15.56 -9.45
C GLY A 407 8.43 15.20 -7.97
N ILE A 408 7.82 16.10 -7.18
CA ILE A 408 7.62 15.90 -5.75
C ILE A 408 6.71 14.69 -5.46
N HIS A 409 6.91 14.03 -4.33
CA HIS A 409 6.19 12.81 -3.98
C HIS A 409 4.91 13.12 -3.17
N LEU A 410 3.75 13.19 -3.85
CA LEU A 410 2.47 13.57 -3.23
C LEU A 410 2.02 12.62 -2.11
N GLY A 411 2.30 11.32 -2.22
CA GLY A 411 2.00 10.35 -1.17
C GLY A 411 2.65 10.71 0.15
N VAL A 412 3.94 11.11 0.14
CA VAL A 412 4.65 11.58 1.34
C VAL A 412 4.01 12.84 1.90
N MET A 413 3.63 13.77 1.04
CA MET A 413 2.99 15.02 1.46
C MET A 413 1.64 14.79 2.14
N GLY A 414 0.83 13.86 1.61
CA GLY A 414 -0.41 13.42 2.25
C GLY A 414 -0.17 12.77 3.61
N ALA A 415 0.78 11.83 3.68
CA ALA A 415 1.09 11.10 4.90
C ALA A 415 1.69 11.99 6.00
N THR A 416 2.55 12.96 5.67
CA THR A 416 3.11 13.91 6.66
C THR A 416 2.04 14.86 7.20
N ALA A 417 1.10 15.31 6.35
CA ALA A 417 -0.03 16.11 6.79
C ALA A 417 -0.97 15.31 7.71
N GLN A 418 -1.23 14.03 7.39
CA GLN A 418 -2.00 13.12 8.24
C GLN A 418 -1.33 12.95 9.61
N PHE A 419 -0.03 12.63 9.63
CA PHE A 419 0.73 12.46 10.87
C PHE A 419 0.64 13.70 11.77
N ALA A 420 0.85 14.88 11.20
CA ALA A 420 0.76 16.15 11.93
C ALA A 420 -0.65 16.46 12.48
N SER A 421 -1.70 15.88 11.90
CA SER A 421 -3.08 16.06 12.37
C SER A 421 -3.49 15.13 13.52
N GLN A 422 -2.69 14.09 13.79
CA GLN A 422 -2.95 13.08 14.83
C GLN A 422 -2.18 13.35 16.14
N GLY A 423 -1.14 14.17 16.11
CA GLY A 423 -0.34 14.60 17.26
C GLY A 423 -0.70 15.96 17.75
#